data_e8518061170a67f2d460dd3ebae02b7b
#
_entry.id   e8518061170a67f2d460dd3ebae02b7b
#
_cell.length_a   1.000
_cell.length_b   1.000
_cell.length_c   1.000
_cell.angle_alpha   90.00
_cell.angle_beta   90.00
_cell.angle_gamma   90.00
#
_symmetry.space_group_name_H-M   'P 1'
#
loop_
_entity.id
_entity.type
_entity.pdbx_description
1 polymer ?
#
loop_
_entity_poly.entity_id
_entity_poly.type
_entity_poly.pdbx_seq_one_letter_code
_entity_poly.pdbx_strand_id
1 'polypeptide(L)'
;MVNKVYSNRISEYAHENGGRVLLLFLLFLLAIYELLNSGLNTFTLICLSPLLIVGVYTIFKWRMAAFWALIIINYFLQMKDTPIPSGGGIPMSIYDEMLELLLIGIALVDTRQALHFGRAFNTMLFAIVIWCVFCTLELLNDTCAMGIDVAAWFTSFRLMALHLVWILLVFSICISSPKYLLTYLRIWALLSLFSAFWTWKQRTIGFTPKEYGWVYFGAGNSTHVLNGGTLIRYFSTFSDAANYGCNAAASSVTFLIIAITSKIKWEKLFFLIISICVIWGMFQSGTRTAIFCMAGGFMVYVVLSKSFKIAIPFGIFFVLAMFFLVFTDIGNGNQQIRRMRSAFDKKDASSNVRDVNKASIRKYLRDAPWGLGIGSTQANIPANNKYRKLSDIPPDSEYVYIWVHTGVIGITVFITCILIMWIGACRIVMFRLKSSSLIGIGGGLCSAFLAIQLGAYANQVLYQYPNGVTFFGGLAVVYILPYLEPEWIEYERQRLTKQEAKKRLKRIKTIAKRV
;
A
#
# COMPACT_ATOMS: atom_id res chain seq x y z
N MET A 1 -53.24 -26.02 -8.28
CA MET A 1 -52.86 -26.39 -6.89
C MET A 1 -51.59 -25.71 -6.38
N VAL A 2 -50.56 -25.52 -7.18
CA VAL A 2 -49.29 -24.89 -6.76
C VAL A 2 -49.47 -23.46 -6.24
N ASN A 3 -50.28 -22.63 -6.89
CA ASN A 3 -50.51 -21.23 -6.46
C ASN A 3 -51.22 -21.07 -5.10
N LYS A 4 -52.03 -22.05 -4.66
CA LYS A 4 -52.70 -22.01 -3.35
C LYS A 4 -51.76 -22.32 -2.19
N VAL A 5 -50.75 -23.18 -2.42
CA VAL A 5 -49.76 -23.54 -1.37
C VAL A 5 -48.79 -22.40 -1.10
N TYR A 6 -48.40 -21.66 -2.14
CA TYR A 6 -47.53 -20.47 -1.95
C TYR A 6 -48.27 -19.31 -1.27
N SER A 7 -49.53 -19.08 -1.61
CA SER A 7 -50.37 -18.04 -1.01
C SER A 7 -50.56 -18.26 0.51
N ASN A 8 -50.74 -19.49 0.95
CA ASN A 8 -50.89 -19.77 2.38
C ASN A 8 -49.58 -19.57 3.18
N ARG A 9 -48.44 -19.96 2.62
CA ARG A 9 -47.13 -19.74 3.31
C ARG A 9 -46.81 -18.28 3.50
N ILE A 10 -47.08 -17.41 2.54
CA ILE A 10 -46.84 -15.97 2.64
C ILE A 10 -47.76 -15.35 3.69
N SER A 11 -49.05 -15.75 3.73
CA SER A 11 -49.98 -15.24 4.72
C SER A 11 -49.69 -15.72 6.15
N GLU A 12 -49.25 -16.97 6.31
CA GLU A 12 -48.80 -17.52 7.60
C GLU A 12 -47.54 -16.77 8.09
N TYR A 13 -46.55 -16.59 7.23
CA TYR A 13 -45.35 -15.83 7.58
C TYR A 13 -45.65 -14.38 7.96
N ALA A 14 -46.56 -13.72 7.25
CA ALA A 14 -47.01 -12.37 7.56
C ALA A 14 -47.74 -12.28 8.89
N HIS A 15 -48.47 -13.32 9.25
CA HIS A 15 -49.21 -13.38 10.52
C HIS A 15 -48.27 -13.64 11.72
N GLU A 16 -47.31 -14.55 11.56
CA GLU A 16 -46.29 -14.85 12.59
C GLU A 16 -45.27 -13.71 12.80
N ASN A 17 -44.97 -12.96 11.74
CA ASN A 17 -43.99 -11.90 11.76
C ASN A 17 -44.56 -10.50 11.50
N GLY A 18 -45.81 -10.25 11.91
CA GLY A 18 -46.56 -9.03 11.60
C GLY A 18 -45.81 -7.74 11.90
N GLY A 19 -45.10 -7.67 13.03
CA GLY A 19 -44.26 -6.50 13.37
C GLY A 19 -43.10 -6.26 12.40
N ARG A 20 -42.46 -7.33 11.90
CA ARG A 20 -41.37 -7.24 10.90
C ARG A 20 -41.90 -6.84 9.53
N VAL A 21 -43.06 -7.37 9.14
CA VAL A 21 -43.70 -7.03 7.87
C VAL A 21 -44.16 -5.56 7.90
N LEU A 22 -44.74 -5.11 9.01
CA LEU A 22 -45.10 -3.71 9.20
C LEU A 22 -43.89 -2.79 9.13
N LEU A 23 -42.79 -3.16 9.79
CA LEU A 23 -41.53 -2.36 9.76
C LEU A 23 -40.99 -2.28 8.33
N LEU A 24 -40.94 -3.37 7.57
CA LEU A 24 -40.50 -3.36 6.18
C LEU A 24 -41.39 -2.50 5.30
N PHE A 25 -42.70 -2.54 5.53
CA PHE A 25 -43.65 -1.71 4.81
C PHE A 25 -43.50 -0.22 5.12
N LEU A 26 -43.25 0.15 6.38
CA LEU A 26 -42.96 1.53 6.78
C LEU A 26 -41.64 2.02 6.18
N LEU A 27 -40.60 1.19 6.15
CA LEU A 27 -39.32 1.52 5.51
C LEU A 27 -39.49 1.71 3.99
N PHE A 28 -40.35 0.89 3.36
CA PHE A 28 -40.68 1.04 1.94
C PHE A 28 -41.42 2.35 1.66
N LEU A 29 -42.42 2.72 2.49
CA LEU A 29 -43.12 3.99 2.36
C LEU A 29 -42.19 5.18 2.58
N LEU A 30 -41.28 5.09 3.57
CA LEU A 30 -40.27 6.11 3.81
C LEU A 30 -39.34 6.26 2.59
N ALA A 31 -38.93 5.16 1.99
CA ALA A 31 -38.08 5.18 0.79
C ALA A 31 -38.77 5.87 -0.39
N ILE A 32 -40.06 5.59 -0.61
CA ILE A 32 -40.86 6.26 -1.65
C ILE A 32 -41.01 7.76 -1.34
N TYR A 33 -41.30 8.11 -0.11
CA TYR A 33 -41.43 9.51 0.31
C TYR A 33 -40.12 10.28 0.06
N GLU A 34 -38.97 9.70 0.41
CA GLU A 34 -37.66 10.30 0.19
C GLU A 34 -37.29 10.39 -1.31
N LEU A 35 -37.71 9.41 -2.13
CA LEU A 35 -37.53 9.47 -3.58
C LEU A 35 -38.23 10.71 -4.17
N LEU A 36 -39.44 10.99 -3.68
CA LEU A 36 -40.27 12.10 -4.18
C LEU A 36 -39.77 13.48 -3.72
N ASN A 37 -39.24 13.55 -2.49
CA ASN A 37 -38.84 14.83 -1.88
C ASN A 37 -37.35 15.16 -2.03
N SER A 38 -36.46 14.16 -1.85
CA SER A 38 -35.02 14.37 -1.72
C SER A 38 -34.22 13.78 -2.90
N GLY A 39 -34.91 13.16 -3.86
CA GLY A 39 -34.34 12.63 -5.08
C GLY A 39 -33.66 11.26 -4.92
N LEU A 40 -33.04 10.83 -6.02
CA LEU A 40 -32.52 9.46 -6.19
C LEU A 40 -31.43 9.07 -5.19
N ASN A 41 -30.60 10.02 -4.75
CA ASN A 41 -29.46 9.72 -3.87
C ASN A 41 -29.89 9.24 -2.48
N THR A 42 -30.86 9.94 -1.86
CA THR A 42 -31.39 9.59 -0.55
C THR A 42 -32.19 8.30 -0.60
N PHE A 43 -32.98 8.10 -1.67
CA PHE A 43 -33.68 6.84 -1.92
C PHE A 43 -32.70 5.65 -2.00
N THR A 44 -31.61 5.81 -2.77
CA THR A 44 -30.59 4.76 -2.90
C THR A 44 -29.93 4.44 -1.56
N LEU A 45 -29.65 5.44 -0.73
CA LEU A 45 -29.09 5.26 0.62
C LEU A 45 -30.04 4.45 1.51
N ILE A 46 -31.33 4.76 1.49
CA ILE A 46 -32.33 4.02 2.26
C ILE A 46 -32.45 2.58 1.77
N CYS A 47 -32.49 2.36 0.45
CA CYS A 47 -32.54 1.01 -0.12
C CYS A 47 -31.28 0.18 0.19
N LEU A 48 -30.11 0.83 0.28
CA LEU A 48 -28.85 0.17 0.64
C LEU A 48 -28.68 -0.03 2.15
N SER A 49 -29.42 0.69 3.00
CA SER A 49 -29.28 0.63 4.47
C SER A 49 -29.41 -0.79 5.04
N PRO A 50 -30.32 -1.69 4.60
CA PRO A 50 -30.37 -3.06 5.09
C PRO A 50 -29.12 -3.85 4.72
N LEU A 51 -28.57 -3.64 3.51
CA LEU A 51 -27.31 -4.27 3.08
C LEU A 51 -26.13 -3.76 3.91
N LEU A 52 -26.11 -2.47 4.23
CA LEU A 52 -25.10 -1.89 5.12
C LEU A 52 -25.18 -2.48 6.52
N ILE A 53 -26.39 -2.62 7.10
CA ILE A 53 -26.59 -3.23 8.41
C ILE A 53 -26.14 -4.70 8.41
N VAL A 54 -26.52 -5.49 7.39
CA VAL A 54 -26.05 -6.86 7.23
C VAL A 54 -24.54 -6.91 7.02
N GLY A 55 -23.98 -5.98 6.27
CA GLY A 55 -22.54 -5.83 6.08
C GLY A 55 -21.81 -5.58 7.40
N VAL A 56 -22.26 -4.60 8.19
CA VAL A 56 -21.71 -4.28 9.52
C VAL A 56 -21.82 -5.48 10.46
N TYR A 57 -22.98 -6.16 10.51
CA TYR A 57 -23.16 -7.37 11.31
C TYR A 57 -22.20 -8.49 10.89
N THR A 58 -22.03 -8.70 9.59
CA THR A 58 -21.10 -9.70 9.05
C THR A 58 -19.66 -9.37 9.41
N ILE A 59 -19.25 -8.10 9.31
CA ILE A 59 -17.93 -7.62 9.68
C ILE A 59 -17.72 -7.78 11.19
N PHE A 60 -18.73 -7.45 12.00
CA PHE A 60 -18.68 -7.65 13.45
C PHE A 60 -18.47 -9.13 13.83
N LYS A 61 -19.11 -10.04 13.10
CA LYS A 61 -18.95 -11.49 13.30
C LYS A 61 -17.61 -12.00 12.75
N TRP A 62 -17.15 -11.48 11.62
CA TRP A 62 -15.95 -11.92 10.88
C TRP A 62 -15.00 -10.76 10.59
N ARG A 63 -14.57 -10.06 11.63
CA ARG A 63 -13.69 -8.87 11.47
C ARG A 63 -12.47 -9.11 10.58
N MET A 64 -11.91 -10.33 10.59
CA MET A 64 -10.80 -10.67 9.71
C MET A 64 -11.18 -10.64 8.23
N ALA A 65 -12.46 -10.87 7.87
CA ALA A 65 -12.90 -10.71 6.47
C ALA A 65 -12.82 -9.24 6.03
N ALA A 66 -13.18 -8.30 6.91
CA ALA A 66 -13.04 -6.87 6.63
C ALA A 66 -11.57 -6.45 6.52
N PHE A 67 -10.69 -6.98 7.35
CA PHE A 67 -9.26 -6.73 7.23
C PHE A 67 -8.69 -7.23 5.89
N TRP A 68 -9.09 -8.44 5.46
CA TRP A 68 -8.67 -8.94 4.15
C TRP A 68 -9.28 -8.12 3.00
N ALA A 69 -10.54 -7.69 3.15
CA ALA A 69 -11.19 -6.80 2.19
C ALA A 69 -10.45 -5.46 2.07
N LEU A 70 -10.03 -4.85 3.19
CA LEU A 70 -9.20 -3.65 3.20
C LEU A 70 -7.94 -3.83 2.35
N ILE A 71 -7.17 -4.89 2.59
CA ILE A 71 -5.93 -5.16 1.85
C ILE A 71 -6.20 -5.37 0.35
N ILE A 72 -7.26 -6.11 0.01
CA ILE A 72 -7.61 -6.40 -1.38
C ILE A 72 -8.12 -5.15 -2.10
N ILE A 73 -9.07 -4.44 -1.52
CA ILE A 73 -9.67 -3.23 -2.11
C ILE A 73 -8.60 -2.18 -2.36
N ASN A 74 -7.71 -1.96 -1.38
CA ASN A 74 -6.61 -1.01 -1.48
C ASN A 74 -5.74 -1.23 -2.72
N TYR A 75 -5.54 -2.49 -3.13
CA TYR A 75 -4.76 -2.82 -4.33
C TYR A 75 -5.44 -2.47 -5.66
N PHE A 76 -6.77 -2.29 -5.65
CA PHE A 76 -7.56 -2.01 -6.85
C PHE A 76 -8.14 -0.59 -6.91
N LEU A 77 -7.94 0.22 -5.89
CA LEU A 77 -8.52 1.58 -5.83
C LEU A 77 -8.10 2.47 -7.00
N GLN A 78 -6.87 2.34 -7.48
CA GLN A 78 -6.34 3.16 -8.58
C GLN A 78 -6.35 2.46 -9.94
N MET A 79 -6.91 1.26 -10.03
CA MET A 79 -7.08 0.58 -11.30
C MET A 79 -8.02 1.38 -12.21
N LYS A 80 -7.63 1.62 -13.46
CA LYS A 80 -8.40 2.48 -14.40
C LYS A 80 -9.80 1.92 -14.68
N ASP A 81 -9.96 0.61 -14.63
CA ASP A 81 -11.24 -0.10 -14.82
C ASP A 81 -11.87 -0.54 -13.48
N THR A 82 -11.51 0.11 -12.37
CA THR A 82 -12.10 -0.24 -11.09
C THR A 82 -13.62 -0.09 -11.13
N PRO A 83 -14.36 -1.06 -10.60
CA PRO A 83 -15.80 -0.93 -10.42
C PRO A 83 -16.15 0.01 -9.24
N ILE A 84 -15.16 0.43 -8.45
CA ILE A 84 -15.35 1.32 -7.31
C ILE A 84 -15.67 2.72 -7.85
N PRO A 85 -16.81 3.31 -7.48
CA PRO A 85 -17.20 4.63 -7.96
C PRO A 85 -16.17 5.69 -7.54
N SER A 86 -15.57 6.34 -8.52
CA SER A 86 -14.62 7.45 -8.34
C SER A 86 -15.21 8.75 -8.89
N GLY A 87 -16.44 9.04 -8.54
CA GLY A 87 -17.16 10.21 -9.04
C GLY A 87 -17.92 10.95 -7.95
N GLY A 88 -18.39 12.17 -8.23
CA GLY A 88 -19.23 12.93 -7.30
C GLY A 88 -18.48 13.60 -6.13
N GLY A 89 -17.17 13.82 -6.26
CA GLY A 89 -16.39 14.53 -5.21
C GLY A 89 -15.99 13.67 -4.01
N ILE A 90 -16.27 12.36 -4.03
CA ILE A 90 -15.86 11.46 -2.95
C ILE A 90 -14.39 11.04 -3.17
N PRO A 91 -13.47 11.39 -2.23
CA PRO A 91 -12.09 10.93 -2.31
C PRO A 91 -11.99 9.42 -2.19
N MET A 92 -11.14 8.77 -3.00
CA MET A 92 -10.94 7.31 -2.94
C MET A 92 -10.43 6.82 -1.59
N SER A 93 -9.73 7.67 -0.83
CA SER A 93 -9.25 7.36 0.53
C SER A 93 -10.38 7.04 1.52
N ILE A 94 -11.57 7.51 1.28
CA ILE A 94 -12.73 7.26 2.16
C ILE A 94 -13.00 5.75 2.31
N TYR A 95 -12.81 4.96 1.24
CA TYR A 95 -13.06 3.52 1.30
C TYR A 95 -12.13 2.80 2.29
N ASP A 96 -10.84 3.15 2.29
CA ASP A 96 -9.87 2.58 3.22
C ASP A 96 -10.13 3.05 4.64
N GLU A 97 -10.29 4.35 4.83
CA GLU A 97 -10.47 4.95 6.14
C GLU A 97 -11.75 4.50 6.82
N MET A 98 -12.84 4.35 6.07
CA MET A 98 -14.09 3.81 6.62
C MET A 98 -13.92 2.36 7.07
N LEU A 99 -13.21 1.51 6.31
CA LEU A 99 -12.93 0.14 6.72
C LEU A 99 -12.00 0.09 7.93
N GLU A 100 -10.99 0.97 8.00
CA GLU A 100 -10.08 1.06 9.13
C GLU A 100 -10.80 1.52 10.40
N LEU A 101 -11.59 2.59 10.32
CA LEU A 101 -12.38 3.09 11.45
C LEU A 101 -13.42 2.06 11.90
N LEU A 102 -14.05 1.37 10.97
CA LEU A 102 -14.99 0.29 11.29
C LEU A 102 -14.29 -0.86 12.03
N LEU A 103 -13.10 -1.27 11.59
CA LEU A 103 -12.32 -2.30 12.26
C LEU A 103 -11.90 -1.87 13.68
N ILE A 104 -11.49 -0.61 13.87
CA ILE A 104 -11.14 -0.05 15.16
C ILE A 104 -12.40 0.02 16.06
N GLY A 105 -13.52 0.51 15.53
CA GLY A 105 -14.79 0.61 16.25
C GLY A 105 -15.30 -0.77 16.71
N ILE A 106 -15.25 -1.77 15.83
CA ILE A 106 -15.60 -3.16 16.19
C ILE A 106 -14.66 -3.69 17.26
N ALA A 107 -13.38 -3.38 17.16
CA ALA A 107 -12.38 -3.79 18.12
C ALA A 107 -12.64 -3.19 19.51
N LEU A 108 -13.14 -1.96 19.61
CA LEU A 108 -13.49 -1.32 20.89
C LEU A 108 -14.73 -1.93 21.55
N VAL A 109 -15.66 -2.44 20.75
CA VAL A 109 -16.95 -2.99 21.25
C VAL A 109 -16.90 -4.51 21.44
N ASP A 110 -16.06 -5.23 20.70
CA ASP A 110 -15.96 -6.69 20.74
C ASP A 110 -15.17 -7.19 21.98
N THR A 111 -15.89 -7.60 23.00
CA THR A 111 -15.31 -8.15 24.24
C THR A 111 -14.96 -9.63 24.16
N ARG A 112 -15.31 -10.34 23.06
CA ARG A 112 -15.12 -11.79 22.92
C ARG A 112 -13.67 -12.24 22.79
N GLN A 113 -12.77 -11.33 22.42
CA GLN A 113 -11.34 -11.60 22.31
C GLN A 113 -10.55 -10.51 22.99
N ALA A 114 -9.52 -10.88 23.75
CA ALA A 114 -8.59 -9.92 24.31
C ALA A 114 -7.92 -9.12 23.17
N LEU A 115 -8.21 -7.82 23.13
CA LEU A 115 -7.62 -6.93 22.15
C LEU A 115 -6.32 -6.37 22.72
N HIS A 116 -5.26 -6.64 22.00
CA HIS A 116 -3.93 -6.22 22.42
C HIS A 116 -3.60 -4.81 21.92
N PHE A 117 -4.45 -3.81 22.23
CA PHE A 117 -4.15 -2.41 21.92
C PHE A 117 -2.79 -1.97 22.43
N GLY A 118 -2.33 -2.52 23.56
CA GLY A 118 -1.00 -2.25 24.09
C GLY A 118 0.15 -2.54 23.13
N ARG A 119 -0.05 -3.38 22.11
CA ARG A 119 0.97 -3.63 21.06
C ARG A 119 1.18 -2.43 20.14
N ALA A 120 0.19 -1.55 20.00
CA ALA A 120 0.30 -0.33 19.21
C ALA A 120 1.11 0.77 19.93
N PHE A 121 1.22 0.71 21.29
CA PHE A 121 2.01 1.68 22.06
C PHE A 121 3.50 1.36 21.96
N ASN A 122 4.10 1.82 20.89
CA ASN A 122 5.49 1.55 20.55
C ASN A 122 6.16 2.79 19.93
N THR A 123 7.43 2.68 19.58
CA THR A 123 8.22 3.78 18.99
C THR A 123 7.62 4.31 17.68
N MET A 124 6.92 3.47 16.91
CA MET A 124 6.25 3.90 15.69
C MET A 124 5.09 4.85 16.00
N LEU A 125 4.24 4.51 16.98
CA LEU A 125 3.15 5.41 17.41
C LEU A 125 3.69 6.74 17.90
N PHE A 126 4.76 6.71 18.71
CA PHE A 126 5.39 7.94 19.20
C PHE A 126 5.82 8.87 18.05
N ALA A 127 6.48 8.33 17.04
CA ALA A 127 6.88 9.11 15.87
C ALA A 127 5.67 9.64 15.06
N ILE A 128 4.64 8.80 14.87
CA ILE A 128 3.40 9.23 14.18
C ILE A 128 2.71 10.36 14.96
N VAL A 129 2.65 10.26 16.29
CA VAL A 129 2.03 11.31 17.12
C VAL A 129 2.80 12.63 17.00
N ILE A 130 4.14 12.59 17.00
CA ILE A 130 4.95 13.81 16.75
C ILE A 130 4.59 14.43 15.39
N TRP A 131 4.49 13.60 14.35
CA TRP A 131 4.11 14.08 13.02
C TRP A 131 2.68 14.64 12.99
N CYS A 132 1.71 13.97 13.64
CA CYS A 132 0.34 14.46 13.77
C CYS A 132 0.26 15.81 14.51
N VAL A 133 1.01 15.96 15.60
CA VAL A 133 1.07 17.21 16.35
C VAL A 133 1.64 18.33 15.48
N PHE A 134 2.73 18.07 14.77
CA PHE A 134 3.29 19.04 13.84
C PHE A 134 2.28 19.44 12.75
N CYS A 135 1.65 18.46 12.08
CA CYS A 135 0.63 18.74 11.07
C CYS A 135 -0.62 19.44 11.63
N THR A 136 -0.91 19.28 12.91
CA THR A 136 -1.99 20.03 13.58
C THR A 136 -1.58 21.48 13.77
N LEU A 137 -0.34 21.75 14.16
CA LEU A 137 0.19 23.12 14.28
C LEU A 137 0.22 23.85 12.93
N GLU A 138 0.36 23.13 11.83
CA GLU A 138 0.30 23.67 10.46
C GLU A 138 -1.08 24.27 10.10
N LEU A 139 -2.13 24.01 10.86
CA LEU A 139 -3.41 24.73 10.75
C LEU A 139 -3.25 26.23 10.95
N LEU A 140 -2.27 26.63 11.78
CA LEU A 140 -1.97 28.04 12.10
C LEU A 140 -1.01 28.67 11.09
N ASN A 141 -0.53 27.92 10.10
CA ASN A 141 0.38 28.40 9.09
C ASN A 141 -0.34 29.24 8.02
N ASP A 142 -0.27 30.53 8.13
CA ASP A 142 -0.81 31.49 7.16
C ASP A 142 0.26 32.18 6.32
N THR A 143 1.30 31.43 5.89
CA THR A 143 2.37 31.94 5.02
C THR A 143 1.83 32.56 3.72
N CYS A 144 0.72 32.05 3.22
CA CYS A 144 0.07 32.56 2.01
C CYS A 144 -0.92 33.69 2.27
N ALA A 145 -1.09 34.16 3.50
CA ALA A 145 -2.03 35.23 3.89
C ALA A 145 -3.47 34.98 3.35
N MET A 146 -3.93 33.74 3.46
CA MET A 146 -5.26 33.32 3.00
C MET A 146 -6.26 33.15 4.15
N GLY A 147 -5.78 33.25 5.39
CA GLY A 147 -6.56 32.87 6.57
C GLY A 147 -6.60 31.33 6.78
N ILE A 148 -7.31 30.92 7.82
CA ILE A 148 -7.41 29.52 8.22
C ILE A 148 -8.51 28.83 7.40
N ASP A 149 -8.14 27.87 6.54
CA ASP A 149 -9.04 26.96 5.84
C ASP A 149 -8.99 25.57 6.48
N VAL A 150 -9.86 25.34 7.47
CA VAL A 150 -9.95 24.07 8.20
C VAL A 150 -10.28 22.89 7.28
N ALA A 151 -11.09 23.09 6.25
CA ALA A 151 -11.51 22.00 5.37
C ALA A 151 -10.37 21.54 4.46
N ALA A 152 -9.65 22.47 3.84
CA ALA A 152 -8.49 22.15 3.01
C ALA A 152 -7.36 21.53 3.85
N TRP A 153 -7.09 22.11 5.03
CA TRP A 153 -6.13 21.56 5.98
C TRP A 153 -6.50 20.13 6.39
N PHE A 154 -7.74 19.90 6.84
CA PHE A 154 -8.18 18.57 7.32
C PHE A 154 -8.09 17.52 6.25
N THR A 155 -8.44 17.83 5.00
CA THR A 155 -8.35 16.91 3.87
C THR A 155 -6.91 16.42 3.67
N SER A 156 -5.94 17.30 3.75
CA SER A 156 -4.52 16.95 3.58
C SER A 156 -3.91 16.32 4.83
N PHE A 157 -4.20 16.87 6.02
CA PHE A 157 -3.77 16.32 7.31
C PHE A 157 -4.21 14.86 7.49
N ARG A 158 -5.45 14.56 7.13
CA ARG A 158 -6.03 13.23 7.19
C ARG A 158 -5.18 12.22 6.41
N LEU A 159 -4.79 12.55 5.19
CA LEU A 159 -4.00 11.66 4.32
C LEU A 159 -2.53 11.58 4.71
N MET A 160 -1.93 12.71 5.11
CA MET A 160 -0.49 12.79 5.38
C MET A 160 -0.10 12.27 6.77
N ALA A 161 -1.00 12.35 7.75
CA ALA A 161 -0.66 12.05 9.14
C ALA A 161 -1.65 11.12 9.82
N LEU A 162 -2.94 11.45 9.82
CA LEU A 162 -3.95 10.72 10.60
C LEU A 162 -4.15 9.28 10.11
N HIS A 163 -4.11 9.06 8.80
CA HIS A 163 -4.22 7.72 8.20
C HIS A 163 -3.13 6.76 8.72
N LEU A 164 -1.93 7.24 9.01
CA LEU A 164 -0.85 6.41 9.58
C LEU A 164 -1.20 5.86 10.97
N VAL A 165 -1.98 6.61 11.77
CA VAL A 165 -2.48 6.14 13.08
C VAL A 165 -3.44 4.97 12.88
N TRP A 166 -4.38 5.11 11.92
CA TRP A 166 -5.37 4.06 11.64
C TRP A 166 -4.69 2.78 11.15
N ILE A 167 -3.75 2.89 10.21
CA ILE A 167 -2.96 1.76 9.72
C ILE A 167 -2.26 1.05 10.88
N LEU A 168 -1.54 1.77 11.74
CA LEU A 168 -0.84 1.18 12.87
C LEU A 168 -1.80 0.42 13.81
N LEU A 169 -2.93 1.03 14.17
CA LEU A 169 -3.92 0.43 15.05
C LEU A 169 -4.52 -0.84 14.44
N VAL A 170 -4.99 -0.76 13.19
CA VAL A 170 -5.62 -1.89 12.49
C VAL A 170 -4.67 -3.08 12.35
N PHE A 171 -3.42 -2.85 11.93
CA PHE A 171 -2.45 -3.94 11.82
C PHE A 171 -2.08 -4.51 13.19
N SER A 172 -1.97 -3.69 14.22
CA SER A 172 -1.67 -4.12 15.59
C SER A 172 -2.77 -5.01 16.17
N ILE A 173 -4.02 -4.74 15.84
CA ILE A 173 -5.18 -5.50 16.31
C ILE A 173 -5.39 -6.77 15.48
N CYS A 174 -5.32 -6.67 14.15
CA CYS A 174 -5.71 -7.76 13.25
C CYS A 174 -4.63 -8.83 13.12
N ILE A 175 -3.35 -8.46 13.12
CA ILE A 175 -2.26 -9.46 13.04
C ILE A 175 -1.95 -10.02 14.45
N SER A 176 -2.91 -10.76 15.00
CA SER A 176 -2.84 -11.26 16.37
C SER A 176 -2.19 -12.64 16.51
N SER A 177 -1.99 -13.38 15.42
CA SER A 177 -1.45 -14.76 15.44
C SER A 177 -0.54 -15.07 14.25
N PRO A 178 0.31 -16.10 14.35
CA PRO A 178 1.17 -16.59 13.27
C PRO A 178 0.41 -16.93 11.98
N LYS A 179 -0.80 -17.46 12.11
CA LYS A 179 -1.67 -17.80 10.98
C LYS A 179 -2.09 -16.53 10.21
N TYR A 180 -2.48 -15.47 10.90
CA TYR A 180 -2.89 -14.21 10.27
C TYR A 180 -1.70 -13.50 9.63
N LEU A 181 -0.55 -13.50 10.29
CA LEU A 181 0.70 -12.98 9.70
C LEU A 181 1.00 -13.65 8.37
N LEU A 182 1.00 -14.99 8.35
CA LEU A 182 1.31 -15.74 7.12
C LEU A 182 0.24 -15.56 6.05
N THR A 183 -1.03 -15.44 6.44
CA THR A 183 -2.14 -15.16 5.50
C THR A 183 -1.98 -13.77 4.88
N TYR A 184 -1.64 -12.75 5.68
CA TYR A 184 -1.34 -11.40 5.17
C TYR A 184 -0.23 -11.43 4.12
N LEU A 185 0.90 -12.06 4.43
CA LEU A 185 2.03 -12.16 3.49
C LEU A 185 1.66 -12.88 2.20
N ARG A 186 0.82 -13.93 2.28
CA ARG A 186 0.35 -14.67 1.11
C ARG A 186 -0.64 -13.86 0.27
N ILE A 187 -1.58 -13.16 0.88
CA ILE A 187 -2.53 -12.28 0.17
C ILE A 187 -1.74 -11.19 -0.55
N TRP A 188 -0.82 -10.51 0.13
CA TRP A 188 0.02 -9.51 -0.49
C TRP A 188 0.83 -10.08 -1.66
N ALA A 189 1.43 -11.27 -1.50
CA ALA A 189 2.16 -11.93 -2.57
C ALA A 189 1.26 -12.26 -3.78
N LEU A 190 0.04 -12.76 -3.55
CA LEU A 190 -0.92 -13.05 -4.61
C LEU A 190 -1.40 -11.78 -5.33
N LEU A 191 -1.63 -10.69 -4.61
CA LEU A 191 -1.99 -9.39 -5.20
C LEU A 191 -0.84 -8.84 -6.06
N SER A 192 0.40 -8.96 -5.59
CA SER A 192 1.59 -8.58 -6.36
C SER A 192 1.77 -9.47 -7.60
N LEU A 193 1.47 -10.76 -7.50
CA LEU A 193 1.46 -11.68 -8.64
C LEU A 193 0.38 -11.29 -9.66
N PHE A 194 -0.82 -10.93 -9.18
CA PHE A 194 -1.89 -10.44 -10.04
C PHE A 194 -1.47 -9.16 -10.76
N SER A 195 -0.80 -8.24 -10.08
CA SER A 195 -0.27 -7.03 -10.71
C SER A 195 0.78 -7.34 -11.80
N ALA A 196 1.64 -8.33 -11.59
CA ALA A 196 2.58 -8.78 -12.61
C ALA A 196 1.84 -9.43 -13.81
N PHE A 197 0.80 -10.23 -13.54
CA PHE A 197 -0.06 -10.80 -14.58
C PHE A 197 -0.80 -9.71 -15.36
N TRP A 198 -1.34 -8.69 -14.70
CA TRP A 198 -2.02 -7.57 -15.37
C TRP A 198 -1.06 -6.78 -16.25
N THR A 199 0.18 -6.62 -15.84
CA THR A 199 1.25 -6.03 -16.65
C THR A 199 1.54 -6.89 -17.90
N TRP A 200 1.58 -8.21 -17.74
CA TRP A 200 1.70 -9.12 -18.87
C TRP A 200 0.52 -8.96 -19.84
N LYS A 201 -0.71 -8.87 -19.32
CA LYS A 201 -1.91 -8.62 -20.12
C LYS A 201 -1.82 -7.29 -20.87
N GLN A 202 -1.43 -6.20 -20.19
CA GLN A 202 -1.26 -4.88 -20.82
C GLN A 202 -0.25 -4.93 -21.97
N ARG A 203 0.83 -5.72 -21.81
CA ARG A 203 1.90 -5.82 -22.79
C ARG A 203 1.54 -6.73 -23.98
N THR A 204 0.86 -7.85 -23.76
CA THR A 204 0.66 -8.92 -24.78
C THR A 204 -0.72 -8.88 -25.41
N ILE A 205 -1.76 -8.64 -24.62
CA ILE A 205 -3.16 -8.56 -25.07
C ILE A 205 -3.52 -7.12 -25.43
N GLY A 206 -2.96 -6.15 -24.69
CA GLY A 206 -3.21 -4.72 -24.88
C GLY A 206 -3.91 -4.08 -23.67
N PHE A 207 -4.09 -2.79 -23.79
CA PHE A 207 -4.82 -1.97 -22.80
C PHE A 207 -6.33 -2.18 -22.93
N THR A 208 -7.05 -1.99 -21.82
CA THR A 208 -8.50 -1.84 -21.86
C THR A 208 -8.87 -0.50 -22.51
N PRO A 209 -10.13 -0.27 -22.92
CA PRO A 209 -10.53 1.02 -23.50
C PRO A 209 -10.24 2.22 -22.59
N LYS A 210 -10.45 2.10 -21.29
CA LYS A 210 -10.16 3.17 -20.32
C LYS A 210 -8.65 3.38 -20.13
N GLU A 211 -7.88 2.29 -20.00
CA GLU A 211 -6.42 2.37 -19.94
C GLU A 211 -5.84 2.98 -21.21
N TYR A 212 -6.33 2.57 -22.38
CA TYR A 212 -5.91 3.09 -23.68
C TYR A 212 -6.18 4.60 -23.81
N GLY A 213 -7.41 5.02 -23.47
CA GLY A 213 -7.77 6.43 -23.46
C GLY A 213 -6.88 7.25 -22.53
N TRP A 214 -6.58 6.74 -21.33
CA TRP A 214 -5.72 7.43 -20.38
C TRP A 214 -4.25 7.51 -20.85
N VAL A 215 -3.71 6.42 -21.43
CA VAL A 215 -2.32 6.36 -21.89
C VAL A 215 -2.09 7.21 -23.12
N TYR A 216 -2.97 7.16 -24.12
CA TYR A 216 -2.71 7.79 -25.41
C TYR A 216 -3.34 9.16 -25.57
N PHE A 217 -4.46 9.43 -24.92
CA PHE A 217 -5.21 10.69 -25.07
C PHE A 217 -5.39 11.46 -23.76
N GLY A 218 -5.02 10.86 -22.63
CA GLY A 218 -5.16 11.47 -21.31
C GLY A 218 -3.83 11.87 -20.67
N ALA A 219 -3.86 12.07 -19.35
CA ALA A 219 -2.73 12.51 -18.55
C ALA A 219 -1.53 11.53 -18.56
N GLY A 220 -1.75 10.28 -18.94
CA GLY A 220 -0.69 9.28 -19.04
C GLY A 220 0.26 9.47 -20.22
N ASN A 221 -0.14 10.19 -21.27
CA ASN A 221 0.60 10.27 -22.53
C ASN A 221 2.05 10.75 -22.33
N SER A 222 2.24 11.85 -21.65
CA SER A 222 3.56 12.47 -21.44
C SER A 222 4.54 11.63 -20.62
N THR A 223 4.03 10.73 -19.79
CA THR A 223 4.85 9.96 -18.83
C THR A 223 4.97 8.47 -19.17
N HIS A 224 4.04 7.93 -19.96
CA HIS A 224 3.96 6.50 -20.27
C HIS A 224 4.31 6.16 -21.71
N VAL A 225 4.13 7.11 -22.65
CA VAL A 225 4.46 6.94 -24.06
C VAL A 225 5.74 7.71 -24.35
N LEU A 226 6.85 7.02 -24.51
CA LEU A 226 8.18 7.60 -24.64
C LEU A 226 8.78 7.32 -26.03
N ASN A 227 9.79 8.12 -26.38
CA ASN A 227 10.54 7.95 -27.64
C ASN A 227 9.62 7.87 -28.88
N GLY A 228 8.65 8.78 -29.00
CA GLY A 228 7.72 8.80 -30.13
C GLY A 228 6.81 7.56 -30.22
N GLY A 229 6.46 6.95 -29.09
CA GLY A 229 5.56 5.79 -29.04
C GLY A 229 6.23 4.43 -29.08
N THR A 230 7.56 4.38 -29.24
CA THR A 230 8.30 3.11 -29.34
C THR A 230 8.50 2.42 -27.98
N LEU A 231 8.43 3.17 -26.88
CA LEU A 231 8.59 2.65 -25.53
C LEU A 231 7.37 2.98 -24.67
N ILE A 232 6.66 1.95 -24.24
CA ILE A 232 5.51 2.07 -23.34
C ILE A 232 5.93 1.63 -21.94
N ARG A 233 5.53 2.41 -20.94
CA ARG A 233 5.70 2.10 -19.52
C ARG A 233 4.40 1.53 -18.98
N TYR A 234 4.43 0.29 -18.52
CA TYR A 234 3.25 -0.38 -17.98
C TYR A 234 3.06 -0.04 -16.49
N PHE A 235 1.82 0.15 -16.09
CA PHE A 235 1.43 0.61 -14.75
C PHE A 235 0.54 -0.37 -13.99
N SER A 236 0.16 -1.49 -14.63
CA SER A 236 -0.66 -2.53 -14.01
C SER A 236 -1.98 -1.99 -13.42
N THR A 237 -2.25 -2.27 -12.14
CA THR A 237 -3.43 -1.80 -11.39
C THR A 237 -3.18 -0.51 -10.62
N PHE A 238 -2.03 0.12 -10.82
CA PHE A 238 -1.59 1.30 -10.07
C PHE A 238 -1.94 2.62 -10.78
N SER A 239 -1.73 3.74 -10.08
CA SER A 239 -1.94 5.08 -10.63
C SER A 239 -1.10 5.36 -11.87
N ASP A 240 0.16 4.94 -11.81
CA ASP A 240 1.18 5.18 -12.82
C ASP A 240 2.33 4.15 -12.73
N ALA A 241 3.22 4.19 -13.73
CA ALA A 241 4.33 3.25 -13.84
C ALA A 241 5.41 3.44 -12.75
N ALA A 242 5.56 4.63 -12.15
CA ALA A 242 6.54 4.84 -11.08
C ALA A 242 6.04 4.22 -9.78
N ASN A 243 4.77 4.41 -9.45
CA ASN A 243 4.12 3.79 -8.32
C ASN A 243 4.21 2.25 -8.42
N TYR A 244 3.82 1.68 -9.57
CA TYR A 244 3.93 0.24 -9.81
C TYR A 244 5.36 -0.28 -9.68
N GLY A 245 6.31 0.37 -10.34
CA GLY A 245 7.71 -0.07 -10.35
C GLY A 245 8.36 -0.06 -8.97
N CYS A 246 8.13 0.98 -8.16
CA CYS A 246 8.65 1.08 -6.79
C CYS A 246 7.98 0.06 -5.86
N ASN A 247 6.65 -0.14 -5.97
CA ASN A 247 5.94 -1.17 -5.23
C ASN A 247 6.47 -2.57 -5.57
N ALA A 248 6.60 -2.89 -6.86
CA ALA A 248 7.10 -4.18 -7.31
C ALA A 248 8.54 -4.44 -6.84
N ALA A 249 9.41 -3.42 -6.85
CA ALA A 249 10.76 -3.52 -6.30
C ALA A 249 10.74 -3.87 -4.81
N ALA A 250 10.00 -3.11 -4.00
CA ALA A 250 9.92 -3.30 -2.55
C ALA A 250 9.28 -4.65 -2.19
N SER A 251 8.20 -5.03 -2.87
CA SER A 251 7.50 -6.30 -2.69
C SER A 251 8.38 -7.50 -3.05
N SER A 252 9.10 -7.43 -4.19
CA SER A 252 9.97 -8.52 -4.66
C SER A 252 11.12 -8.79 -3.69
N VAL A 253 11.71 -7.74 -3.10
CA VAL A 253 12.74 -7.86 -2.06
C VAL A 253 12.19 -8.62 -0.86
N THR A 254 11.02 -8.24 -0.36
CA THR A 254 10.38 -8.92 0.77
C THR A 254 10.15 -10.41 0.48
N PHE A 255 9.56 -10.73 -0.67
CA PHE A 255 9.24 -12.11 -1.02
C PHE A 255 10.49 -12.96 -1.23
N LEU A 256 11.55 -12.40 -1.82
CA LEU A 256 12.82 -13.10 -1.99
C LEU A 256 13.47 -13.40 -0.64
N ILE A 257 13.47 -12.44 0.28
CA ILE A 257 14.00 -12.63 1.63
C ILE A 257 13.21 -13.72 2.38
N ILE A 258 11.88 -13.69 2.31
CA ILE A 258 11.02 -14.73 2.90
C ILE A 258 11.31 -16.09 2.26
N ALA A 259 11.49 -16.16 0.94
CA ALA A 259 11.82 -17.39 0.23
C ALA A 259 13.16 -17.99 0.71
N ILE A 260 14.18 -17.16 0.93
CA ILE A 260 15.50 -17.60 1.40
C ILE A 260 15.42 -18.09 2.85
N THR A 261 14.67 -17.41 3.71
CA THR A 261 14.65 -17.64 5.17
C THR A 261 13.60 -18.64 5.63
N SER A 262 12.54 -18.89 4.85
CA SER A 262 11.52 -19.87 5.21
C SER A 262 12.12 -21.28 5.33
N LYS A 263 11.70 -22.06 6.34
CA LYS A 263 12.10 -23.46 6.52
C LYS A 263 11.19 -24.42 5.74
N ILE A 264 10.02 -23.96 5.30
CA ILE A 264 9.02 -24.79 4.64
C ILE A 264 9.23 -24.73 3.13
N LYS A 265 9.52 -25.89 2.49
CA LYS A 265 9.86 -25.97 1.06
C LYS A 265 8.81 -25.37 0.14
N TRP A 266 7.53 -25.58 0.44
CA TRP A 266 6.45 -25.03 -0.37
C TRP A 266 6.42 -23.50 -0.30
N GLU A 267 6.65 -22.92 0.86
CA GLU A 267 6.71 -21.46 1.00
C GLU A 267 7.92 -20.85 0.29
N LYS A 268 9.09 -21.54 0.40
CA LYS A 268 10.26 -21.12 -0.38
C LYS A 268 9.93 -20.99 -1.85
N LEU A 269 9.36 -22.04 -2.42
CA LEU A 269 9.03 -22.08 -3.85
C LEU A 269 7.97 -21.05 -4.21
N PHE A 270 6.91 -20.93 -3.39
CA PHE A 270 5.82 -19.98 -3.59
C PHE A 270 6.32 -18.53 -3.65
N PHE A 271 7.04 -18.09 -2.61
CA PHE A 271 7.55 -16.73 -2.55
C PHE A 271 8.65 -16.47 -3.58
N LEU A 272 9.47 -17.47 -3.91
CA LEU A 272 10.51 -17.36 -4.95
C LEU A 272 9.89 -17.11 -6.33
N ILE A 273 8.92 -17.92 -6.72
CA ILE A 273 8.24 -17.79 -8.03
C ILE A 273 7.59 -16.40 -8.13
N ILE A 274 6.86 -16.00 -7.08
CA ILE A 274 6.19 -14.69 -7.06
C ILE A 274 7.22 -13.56 -7.14
N SER A 275 8.33 -13.64 -6.39
CA SER A 275 9.38 -12.63 -6.45
C SER A 275 9.93 -12.47 -7.88
N ILE A 276 10.19 -13.58 -8.58
CA ILE A 276 10.69 -13.55 -9.98
C ILE A 276 9.65 -12.90 -10.91
N CYS A 277 8.38 -13.26 -10.80
CA CYS A 277 7.30 -12.65 -11.60
C CYS A 277 7.17 -11.14 -11.34
N VAL A 278 7.25 -10.74 -10.07
CA VAL A 278 7.14 -9.33 -9.67
C VAL A 278 8.36 -8.52 -10.12
N ILE A 279 9.59 -9.09 -10.07
CA ILE A 279 10.80 -8.47 -10.63
C ILE A 279 10.63 -8.26 -12.14
N TRP A 280 10.10 -9.26 -12.86
CA TRP A 280 9.80 -9.08 -14.27
C TRP A 280 8.83 -7.92 -14.51
N GLY A 281 7.75 -7.82 -13.72
CA GLY A 281 6.79 -6.71 -13.79
C GLY A 281 7.44 -5.36 -13.49
N MET A 282 8.32 -5.30 -12.50
CA MET A 282 9.10 -4.11 -12.17
C MET A 282 9.86 -3.57 -13.40
N PHE A 283 10.54 -4.45 -14.14
CA PHE A 283 11.25 -4.04 -15.35
C PHE A 283 10.31 -3.52 -16.44
N GLN A 284 9.09 -4.07 -16.57
CA GLN A 284 8.10 -3.60 -17.55
C GLN A 284 7.58 -2.18 -17.23
N SER A 285 7.64 -1.74 -15.97
CA SER A 285 7.27 -0.37 -15.60
C SER A 285 8.21 0.68 -16.21
N GLY A 286 9.41 0.29 -16.63
CA GLY A 286 10.44 1.20 -17.10
C GLY A 286 10.85 2.26 -16.07
N THR A 287 10.61 2.02 -14.79
CA THR A 287 10.93 2.95 -13.70
C THR A 287 12.34 2.74 -13.22
N ARG A 288 13.22 3.68 -13.52
CA ARG A 288 14.66 3.60 -13.20
C ARG A 288 14.90 3.57 -11.69
N THR A 289 14.15 4.36 -10.93
CA THR A 289 14.24 4.41 -9.47
C THR A 289 13.97 3.05 -8.81
N ALA A 290 13.17 2.18 -9.44
CA ALA A 290 12.86 0.86 -8.91
C ALA A 290 14.11 -0.03 -8.71
N ILE A 291 15.14 0.12 -9.53
CA ILE A 291 16.42 -0.59 -9.35
C ILE A 291 17.09 -0.16 -8.05
N PHE A 292 17.13 1.15 -7.79
CA PHE A 292 17.71 1.68 -6.56
C PHE A 292 16.89 1.28 -5.34
N CYS A 293 15.55 1.22 -5.46
CA CYS A 293 14.67 0.69 -4.41
C CYS A 293 15.00 -0.77 -4.08
N MET A 294 15.13 -1.60 -5.10
CA MET A 294 15.47 -3.01 -4.94
C MET A 294 16.86 -3.19 -4.30
N ALA A 295 17.85 -2.48 -4.81
CA ALA A 295 19.22 -2.51 -4.31
C ALA A 295 19.31 -2.05 -2.84
N GLY A 296 18.74 -0.89 -2.52
CA GLY A 296 18.70 -0.35 -1.16
C GLY A 296 17.97 -1.25 -0.18
N GLY A 297 16.83 -1.82 -0.59
CA GLY A 297 16.11 -2.78 0.22
C GLY A 297 16.95 -4.03 0.56
N PHE A 298 17.66 -4.57 -0.41
CA PHE A 298 18.55 -5.70 -0.15
C PHE A 298 19.74 -5.34 0.75
N MET A 299 20.34 -4.16 0.58
CA MET A 299 21.41 -3.71 1.47
C MET A 299 20.98 -3.69 2.92
N VAL A 300 19.76 -3.25 3.20
CA VAL A 300 19.19 -3.31 4.55
C VAL A 300 19.16 -4.73 5.07
N TYR A 301 18.67 -5.68 4.28
CA TYR A 301 18.59 -7.07 4.71
C TYR A 301 19.98 -7.68 4.96
N VAL A 302 20.96 -7.36 4.13
CA VAL A 302 22.35 -7.80 4.35
C VAL A 302 22.84 -7.38 5.73
N VAL A 303 22.57 -6.14 6.14
CA VAL A 303 22.92 -5.65 7.47
C VAL A 303 22.12 -6.35 8.56
N LEU A 304 20.81 -6.48 8.40
CA LEU A 304 19.91 -7.08 9.40
C LEU A 304 20.12 -8.58 9.59
N SER A 305 20.54 -9.29 8.54
CA SER A 305 20.77 -10.73 8.59
C SER A 305 21.98 -11.14 9.43
N LYS A 306 22.93 -10.23 9.64
CA LYS A 306 24.22 -10.49 10.32
C LYS A 306 24.98 -11.71 9.76
N SER A 307 24.74 -12.06 8.50
CA SER A 307 25.23 -13.28 7.88
C SER A 307 26.09 -13.01 6.66
N PHE A 308 27.40 -13.25 6.78
CA PHE A 308 28.32 -13.19 5.65
C PHE A 308 27.96 -14.17 4.53
N LYS A 309 27.32 -15.29 4.86
CA LYS A 309 26.84 -16.28 3.87
C LYS A 309 25.76 -15.70 2.94
N ILE A 310 25.08 -14.66 3.37
CA ILE A 310 24.08 -13.94 2.57
C ILE A 310 24.70 -12.69 1.97
N ALA A 311 25.49 -11.96 2.75
CA ALA A 311 26.10 -10.69 2.34
C ALA A 311 27.03 -10.86 1.14
N ILE A 312 27.91 -11.87 1.14
CA ILE A 312 28.91 -12.04 0.09
C ILE A 312 28.28 -12.39 -1.29
N PRO A 313 27.44 -13.43 -1.42
CA PRO A 313 26.82 -13.74 -2.72
C PRO A 313 25.98 -12.58 -3.23
N PHE A 314 25.29 -11.89 -2.34
CA PHE A 314 24.47 -10.75 -2.72
C PHE A 314 25.31 -9.56 -3.16
N GLY A 315 26.37 -9.24 -2.42
CA GLY A 315 27.31 -8.18 -2.81
C GLY A 315 27.95 -8.45 -4.17
N ILE A 316 28.39 -9.69 -4.43
CA ILE A 316 28.91 -10.10 -5.73
C ILE A 316 27.86 -9.94 -6.83
N PHE A 317 26.64 -10.44 -6.61
CA PHE A 317 25.54 -10.31 -7.58
C PHE A 317 25.24 -8.83 -7.88
N PHE A 318 25.19 -7.98 -6.85
CA PHE A 318 24.92 -6.56 -7.02
C PHE A 318 26.03 -5.85 -7.80
N VAL A 319 27.29 -6.13 -7.48
CA VAL A 319 28.44 -5.56 -8.20
C VAL A 319 28.41 -6.01 -9.66
N LEU A 320 28.15 -7.29 -9.94
CA LEU A 320 28.04 -7.80 -11.31
C LEU A 320 26.87 -7.19 -12.08
N ALA A 321 25.70 -7.02 -11.43
CA ALA A 321 24.53 -6.39 -12.02
C ALA A 321 24.79 -4.90 -12.33
N MET A 322 25.46 -4.17 -11.42
CA MET A 322 25.86 -2.80 -11.64
C MET A 322 26.92 -2.69 -12.74
N PHE A 323 27.93 -3.56 -12.74
CA PHE A 323 28.92 -3.65 -13.80
C PHE A 323 28.27 -3.88 -15.17
N PHE A 324 27.32 -4.83 -15.24
CA PHE A 324 26.54 -5.09 -16.47
C PHE A 324 25.78 -3.84 -16.93
N LEU A 325 25.11 -3.12 -16.03
CA LEU A 325 24.32 -1.94 -16.38
C LEU A 325 25.19 -0.74 -16.79
N VAL A 326 26.34 -0.54 -16.15
CA VAL A 326 27.14 0.69 -16.32
C VAL A 326 28.25 0.52 -17.35
N PHE A 327 28.90 -0.65 -17.40
CA PHE A 327 30.15 -0.85 -18.15
C PHE A 327 30.02 -1.76 -19.36
N THR A 328 28.83 -2.35 -19.63
CA THR A 328 28.68 -3.21 -20.81
C THR A 328 27.59 -2.70 -21.75
N ASP A 329 27.73 -3.00 -23.05
CA ASP A 329 26.71 -2.70 -24.07
C ASP A 329 25.80 -3.90 -24.39
N ILE A 330 25.98 -5.01 -23.66
CA ILE A 330 25.22 -6.23 -23.86
C ILE A 330 23.73 -5.97 -23.59
N GLY A 331 22.88 -6.27 -24.56
CA GLY A 331 21.43 -6.07 -24.45
C GLY A 331 20.93 -4.67 -24.83
N ASN A 332 21.76 -3.80 -25.41
CA ASN A 332 21.33 -2.47 -25.90
C ASN A 332 20.25 -2.53 -27.00
N GLY A 333 20.04 -3.67 -27.65
CA GLY A 333 18.88 -3.90 -28.51
C GLY A 333 17.54 -3.90 -27.76
N ASN A 334 17.55 -4.18 -26.45
CA ASN A 334 16.35 -4.16 -25.61
C ASN A 334 16.12 -2.75 -25.04
N GLN A 335 15.00 -2.14 -25.39
CA GLN A 335 14.63 -0.81 -24.94
C GLN A 335 14.54 -0.66 -23.42
N GLN A 336 14.10 -1.72 -22.70
CA GLN A 336 14.02 -1.71 -21.25
C GLN A 336 15.41 -1.64 -20.62
N ILE A 337 16.39 -2.40 -21.13
CA ILE A 337 17.77 -2.37 -20.64
C ILE A 337 18.40 -1.00 -20.90
N ARG A 338 18.22 -0.42 -22.10
CA ARG A 338 18.69 0.94 -22.40
C ARG A 338 18.11 1.97 -21.45
N ARG A 339 16.81 1.86 -21.15
CA ARG A 339 16.17 2.77 -20.19
C ARG A 339 16.74 2.63 -18.78
N MET A 340 17.03 1.40 -18.33
CA MET A 340 17.67 1.20 -17.02
C MET A 340 19.07 1.80 -16.98
N ARG A 341 19.83 1.70 -18.05
CA ARG A 341 21.15 2.32 -18.20
C ARG A 341 21.11 3.84 -18.17
N SER A 342 20.08 4.47 -18.76
CA SER A 342 19.94 5.92 -18.73
C SER A 342 19.77 6.51 -17.32
N ALA A 343 19.55 5.67 -16.28
CA ALA A 343 19.58 6.10 -14.89
C ALA A 343 20.97 6.62 -14.43
N PHE A 344 22.03 6.19 -15.14
CA PHE A 344 23.42 6.56 -14.85
C PHE A 344 23.95 7.65 -15.80
N ASP A 345 23.12 8.13 -16.73
CA ASP A 345 23.48 9.20 -17.64
C ASP A 345 23.24 10.57 -16.98
N LYS A 346 24.34 11.35 -16.83
CA LYS A 346 24.30 12.70 -16.29
C LYS A 346 23.54 13.71 -17.17
N LYS A 347 23.32 13.40 -18.43
CA LYS A 347 22.61 14.26 -19.40
C LYS A 347 21.12 13.93 -19.49
N ASP A 348 20.59 13.10 -18.59
CA ASP A 348 19.18 12.72 -18.63
C ASP A 348 18.27 13.93 -18.42
N ALA A 349 17.44 14.21 -19.40
CA ALA A 349 16.51 15.34 -19.40
C ALA A 349 15.55 15.35 -18.20
N SER A 350 15.11 14.17 -17.75
CA SER A 350 14.18 14.02 -16.63
C SER A 350 14.86 14.37 -15.27
N SER A 351 16.16 14.08 -15.11
CA SER A 351 16.92 14.50 -13.94
C SER A 351 17.13 16.00 -13.92
N ASN A 352 17.51 16.58 -15.06
CA ASN A 352 17.74 18.01 -15.20
C ASN A 352 16.50 18.86 -14.89
N VAL A 353 15.32 18.44 -15.35
CA VAL A 353 14.06 19.12 -15.05
C VAL A 353 13.79 19.13 -13.55
N ARG A 354 14.00 18.01 -12.86
CA ARG A 354 13.83 17.92 -11.39
C ARG A 354 14.79 18.85 -10.63
N ASP A 355 16.03 18.96 -11.09
CA ASP A 355 17.02 19.83 -10.46
C ASP A 355 16.65 21.30 -10.66
N VAL A 356 16.16 21.69 -11.84
CA VAL A 356 15.64 23.03 -12.13
C VAL A 356 14.41 23.33 -11.25
N ASN A 357 13.46 22.38 -11.15
CA ASN A 357 12.27 22.51 -10.29
C ASN A 357 12.68 22.70 -8.82
N LYS A 358 13.59 21.87 -8.29
CA LYS A 358 14.09 21.98 -6.91
C LYS A 358 14.78 23.31 -6.65
N ALA A 359 15.60 23.80 -7.60
CA ALA A 359 16.26 25.09 -7.48
C ALA A 359 15.27 26.24 -7.44
N SER A 360 14.24 26.19 -8.30
CA SER A 360 13.15 27.17 -8.33
C SER A 360 12.34 27.15 -7.03
N ILE A 361 11.95 25.98 -6.56
CA ILE A 361 11.23 25.80 -5.29
C ILE A 361 12.05 26.36 -4.12
N ARG A 362 13.37 26.07 -4.06
CA ARG A 362 14.26 26.58 -3.01
C ARG A 362 14.27 28.10 -2.96
N LYS A 363 14.23 28.77 -4.11
CA LYS A 363 14.21 30.23 -4.18
C LYS A 363 12.98 30.82 -3.52
N TYR A 364 11.79 30.22 -3.72
CA TYR A 364 10.55 30.70 -3.11
C TYR A 364 10.45 30.35 -1.63
N LEU A 365 10.91 29.14 -1.22
CA LEU A 365 10.81 28.66 0.16
C LEU A 365 11.89 29.26 1.09
N ARG A 366 12.82 30.05 0.58
CA ARG A 366 13.84 30.70 1.41
C ARG A 366 13.23 31.56 2.51
N ASP A 367 12.13 32.24 2.18
CA ASP A 367 11.40 33.14 3.10
C ASP A 367 10.18 32.45 3.76
N ALA A 368 10.01 31.16 3.57
CA ALA A 368 8.89 30.37 4.09
C ALA A 368 9.38 29.10 4.81
N PRO A 369 9.97 29.22 6.00
CA PRO A 369 10.54 28.06 6.72
C PRO A 369 9.47 27.04 7.14
N TRP A 370 8.21 27.45 7.27
CA TRP A 370 7.05 26.59 7.53
C TRP A 370 6.35 26.12 6.24
N GLY A 371 6.83 26.49 5.05
CA GLY A 371 6.18 26.15 3.78
C GLY A 371 4.95 26.97 3.47
N LEU A 372 4.12 26.46 2.56
CA LEU A 372 2.88 27.11 2.13
C LEU A 372 1.68 26.83 3.03
N GLY A 373 1.80 25.91 3.96
CA GLY A 373 0.72 25.35 4.74
C GLY A 373 0.11 24.09 4.11
N ILE A 374 -0.29 23.15 4.96
CA ILE A 374 -0.94 21.91 4.56
C ILE A 374 -2.34 22.25 3.99
N GLY A 375 -2.66 21.72 2.79
CA GLY A 375 -3.92 22.00 2.10
C GLY A 375 -3.86 23.14 1.09
N SER A 376 -2.77 23.90 1.05
CA SER A 376 -2.56 24.93 0.03
C SER A 376 -2.42 24.31 -1.36
N THR A 377 -3.23 24.73 -2.29
CA THR A 377 -3.21 24.28 -3.69
C THR A 377 -3.17 25.47 -4.63
N GLN A 378 -2.79 25.23 -5.89
CA GLN A 378 -2.85 26.26 -6.92
C GLN A 378 -4.21 26.95 -6.99
N ALA A 379 -5.29 26.21 -6.81
CA ALA A 379 -6.64 26.75 -6.86
C ALA A 379 -6.95 27.72 -5.70
N ASN A 380 -6.35 27.51 -4.53
CA ASN A 380 -6.62 28.27 -3.32
C ASN A 380 -5.75 29.54 -3.21
N ILE A 381 -4.49 29.50 -3.71
CA ILE A 381 -3.58 30.64 -3.59
C ILE A 381 -4.01 31.78 -4.55
N PRO A 382 -4.26 32.99 -4.07
CA PRO A 382 -4.65 34.13 -4.91
C PRO A 382 -3.62 34.44 -6.02
N ALA A 383 -4.10 34.89 -7.17
CA ALA A 383 -3.24 35.15 -8.35
C ALA A 383 -2.15 36.22 -8.09
N ASN A 384 -2.41 37.19 -7.22
CA ASN A 384 -1.48 38.25 -6.83
C ASN A 384 -0.50 37.84 -5.71
N ASN A 385 -0.63 36.63 -5.16
CA ASN A 385 0.25 36.15 -4.10
C ASN A 385 1.63 35.77 -4.67
N LYS A 386 2.71 36.14 -3.95
CA LYS A 386 4.08 35.83 -4.38
C LYS A 386 4.36 34.34 -4.53
N TYR A 387 3.64 33.49 -3.80
CA TYR A 387 3.80 32.02 -3.82
C TYR A 387 2.94 31.35 -4.90
N ARG A 388 2.07 32.08 -5.61
CA ARG A 388 1.21 31.51 -6.66
C ARG A 388 2.01 30.71 -7.70
N LYS A 389 3.16 31.24 -8.13
CA LYS A 389 4.04 30.57 -9.11
C LYS A 389 4.67 29.29 -8.58
N LEU A 390 4.79 29.13 -7.24
CA LEU A 390 5.31 27.91 -6.65
C LEU A 390 4.34 26.74 -6.83
N SER A 391 3.04 27.00 -6.78
CA SER A 391 2.02 25.98 -7.00
C SER A 391 1.96 25.46 -8.45
N ASP A 392 2.58 26.18 -9.41
CA ASP A 392 2.69 25.74 -10.80
C ASP A 392 3.89 24.81 -11.05
N ILE A 393 4.84 24.73 -10.10
CA ILE A 393 6.02 23.88 -10.20
C ILE A 393 5.69 22.50 -9.63
N PRO A 394 5.65 21.44 -10.47
CA PRO A 394 5.31 20.10 -9.98
C PRO A 394 6.32 19.62 -8.92
N PRO A 395 5.88 19.18 -7.75
CA PRO A 395 6.73 18.51 -6.80
C PRO A 395 6.97 17.07 -7.30
N ASP A 396 8.13 16.85 -7.92
CA ASP A 396 8.47 15.57 -8.57
C ASP A 396 8.69 14.41 -7.59
N SER A 397 8.73 14.68 -6.28
CA SER A 397 8.92 13.67 -5.24
C SER A 397 8.05 13.95 -4.02
N GLU A 398 7.81 12.90 -3.23
CA GLU A 398 7.06 13.01 -1.96
C GLU A 398 7.74 13.97 -0.98
N TYR A 399 9.08 13.87 -0.87
CA TYR A 399 9.84 14.75 0.04
C TYR A 399 9.79 16.21 -0.40
N VAL A 400 9.79 16.48 -1.71
CA VAL A 400 9.62 17.84 -2.23
C VAL A 400 8.20 18.33 -1.98
N TYR A 401 7.19 17.48 -2.14
CA TYR A 401 5.81 17.80 -1.82
C TYR A 401 5.65 18.20 -0.35
N ILE A 402 6.16 17.39 0.57
CA ILE A 402 6.14 17.70 2.00
C ILE A 402 6.91 18.99 2.27
N TRP A 403 8.09 19.17 1.67
CA TRP A 403 8.89 20.39 1.84
C TRP A 403 8.15 21.66 1.36
N VAL A 404 7.44 21.60 0.25
CA VAL A 404 6.65 22.74 -0.25
C VAL A 404 5.57 23.13 0.75
N HIS A 405 4.86 22.15 1.30
CA HIS A 405 3.72 22.42 2.17
C HIS A 405 4.10 22.72 3.62
N THR A 406 5.19 22.15 4.12
CA THR A 406 5.58 22.24 5.55
C THR A 406 6.95 22.90 5.79
N GLY A 407 7.57 23.39 4.73
CA GLY A 407 8.87 24.07 4.78
C GLY A 407 10.04 23.19 5.25
N VAL A 408 11.17 23.82 5.55
CA VAL A 408 12.36 23.13 6.03
C VAL A 408 12.16 22.51 7.40
N ILE A 409 11.31 23.11 8.22
CA ILE A 409 11.00 22.61 9.57
C ILE A 409 10.21 21.30 9.44
N GLY A 410 9.12 21.29 8.67
CA GLY A 410 8.28 20.11 8.52
C GLY A 410 8.97 18.94 7.83
N ILE A 411 9.73 19.18 6.76
CA ILE A 411 10.48 18.08 6.12
C ILE A 411 11.52 17.47 7.06
N THR A 412 12.16 18.28 7.93
CA THR A 412 13.11 17.79 8.93
C THR A 412 12.40 16.93 9.98
N VAL A 413 11.23 17.37 10.49
CA VAL A 413 10.41 16.59 11.42
C VAL A 413 9.96 15.28 10.76
N PHE A 414 9.47 15.35 9.52
CA PHE A 414 9.01 14.18 8.77
C PHE A 414 10.11 13.12 8.62
N ILE A 415 11.28 13.52 8.11
CA ILE A 415 12.42 12.60 7.92
C ILE A 415 12.85 12.02 9.27
N THR A 416 12.88 12.82 10.33
CA THR A 416 13.20 12.34 11.67
C THR A 416 12.18 11.29 12.15
N CYS A 417 10.89 11.51 11.96
CA CYS A 417 9.83 10.55 12.30
C CYS A 417 9.98 9.26 11.49
N ILE A 418 10.20 9.34 10.17
CA ILE A 418 10.46 8.17 9.31
C ILE A 418 11.67 7.37 9.81
N LEU A 419 12.76 8.04 10.14
CA LEU A 419 13.97 7.39 10.67
C LEU A 419 13.72 6.72 12.03
N ILE A 420 13.02 7.39 12.95
CA ILE A 420 12.67 6.82 14.26
C ILE A 420 11.83 5.54 14.07
N MET A 421 10.82 5.56 13.22
CA MET A 421 9.97 4.39 12.92
C MET A 421 10.80 3.25 12.32
N TRP A 422 11.61 3.54 11.33
CA TRP A 422 12.39 2.52 10.63
C TRP A 422 13.53 1.94 11.48
N ILE A 423 14.33 2.79 12.14
CA ILE A 423 15.42 2.34 13.03
C ILE A 423 14.86 1.54 14.19
N GLY A 424 13.72 1.95 14.77
CA GLY A 424 13.04 1.20 15.81
C GLY A 424 12.65 -0.21 15.36
N ALA A 425 12.11 -0.35 14.16
CA ALA A 425 11.79 -1.66 13.56
C ALA A 425 13.06 -2.49 13.30
N CYS A 426 14.10 -1.89 12.73
CA CYS A 426 15.40 -2.56 12.51
C CYS A 426 16.02 -3.08 13.81
N ARG A 427 15.95 -2.31 14.90
CA ARG A 427 16.41 -2.74 16.24
C ARG A 427 15.67 -3.97 16.75
N ILE A 428 14.35 -4.05 16.50
CA ILE A 428 13.57 -5.24 16.86
C ILE A 428 14.08 -6.46 16.10
N VAL A 429 14.25 -6.36 14.79
CA VAL A 429 14.76 -7.47 13.96
C VAL A 429 16.16 -7.90 14.39
N MET A 430 17.04 -6.93 14.68
CA MET A 430 18.44 -7.21 15.02
C MET A 430 18.65 -7.77 16.42
N PHE A 431 17.87 -7.32 17.41
CA PHE A 431 18.21 -7.56 18.81
C PHE A 431 17.12 -8.27 19.62
N ARG A 432 15.85 -8.25 19.15
CA ARG A 432 14.74 -8.87 19.89
C ARG A 432 14.32 -10.22 19.33
N LEU A 433 14.36 -10.41 18.00
CA LEU A 433 13.94 -11.66 17.37
C LEU A 433 15.05 -12.72 17.42
N LYS A 434 14.65 -13.99 17.69
CA LYS A 434 15.52 -15.17 17.75
C LYS A 434 15.25 -16.15 16.60
N SER A 435 13.99 -16.25 16.15
CA SER A 435 13.61 -17.15 15.06
C SER A 435 14.13 -16.64 13.71
N SER A 436 14.93 -17.46 13.02
CA SER A 436 15.52 -17.10 11.71
C SER A 436 14.48 -16.76 10.64
N SER A 437 13.32 -17.43 10.66
CA SER A 437 12.23 -17.16 9.73
C SER A 437 11.52 -15.83 10.04
N LEU A 438 11.33 -15.49 11.33
CA LEU A 438 10.79 -14.17 11.70
C LEU A 438 11.80 -13.04 11.45
N ILE A 439 13.08 -13.26 11.67
CA ILE A 439 14.14 -12.31 11.28
C ILE A 439 14.08 -12.06 9.77
N GLY A 440 13.83 -13.11 8.97
CA GLY A 440 13.63 -12.96 7.53
C GLY A 440 12.38 -12.15 7.19
N ILE A 441 11.25 -12.43 7.81
CA ILE A 441 10.00 -11.68 7.58
C ILE A 441 10.20 -10.21 8.00
N GLY A 442 10.66 -9.96 9.22
CA GLY A 442 10.88 -8.60 9.71
C GLY A 442 11.94 -7.85 8.92
N GLY A 443 13.04 -8.53 8.55
CA GLY A 443 14.07 -7.96 7.67
C GLY A 443 13.51 -7.60 6.29
N GLY A 444 12.69 -8.45 5.70
CA GLY A 444 12.02 -8.17 4.44
C GLY A 444 11.10 -6.94 4.52
N LEU A 445 10.31 -6.84 5.58
CA LEU A 445 9.41 -5.69 5.79
C LEU A 445 10.18 -4.38 6.03
N CYS A 446 11.26 -4.40 6.82
CA CYS A 446 12.15 -3.24 6.99
C CYS A 446 12.84 -2.84 5.68
N SER A 447 13.23 -3.82 4.88
CA SER A 447 13.84 -3.62 3.54
C SER A 447 12.86 -2.99 2.57
N ALA A 448 11.62 -3.47 2.54
CA ALA A 448 10.56 -2.92 1.70
C ALA A 448 10.23 -1.48 2.08
N PHE A 449 10.19 -1.18 3.38
CA PHE A 449 9.94 0.18 3.86
C PHE A 449 11.03 1.16 3.41
N LEU A 450 12.32 0.80 3.52
CA LEU A 450 13.37 1.67 2.99
C LEU A 450 13.33 1.75 1.46
N ALA A 451 13.05 0.65 0.77
CA ALA A 451 12.92 0.63 -0.68
C ALA A 451 11.88 1.63 -1.18
N ILE A 452 10.69 1.68 -0.57
CA ILE A 452 9.65 2.64 -0.96
C ILE A 452 10.03 4.08 -0.58
N GLN A 453 10.77 4.31 0.53
CA GLN A 453 11.29 5.63 0.88
C GLN A 453 12.29 6.14 -0.16
N LEU A 454 13.15 5.27 -0.70
CA LEU A 454 14.03 5.62 -1.83
C LEU A 454 13.21 5.93 -3.09
N GLY A 455 12.12 5.21 -3.32
CA GLY A 455 11.16 5.50 -4.38
C GLY A 455 10.53 6.89 -4.23
N ALA A 456 10.14 7.23 -3.01
CA ALA A 456 9.53 8.49 -2.63
C ALA A 456 10.46 9.71 -2.81
N TYR A 457 11.77 9.51 -2.76
CA TYR A 457 12.75 10.56 -3.06
C TYR A 457 12.69 11.06 -4.51
N ALA A 458 12.34 10.16 -5.44
CA ALA A 458 12.32 10.49 -6.87
C ALA A 458 10.90 10.59 -7.46
N ASN A 459 9.88 10.12 -6.76
CA ASN A 459 8.50 10.09 -7.25
C ASN A 459 7.53 10.26 -6.06
N GLN A 460 6.30 10.70 -6.33
CA GLN A 460 5.24 10.69 -5.32
C GLN A 460 4.62 9.28 -5.26
N VAL A 461 5.12 8.42 -4.39
CA VAL A 461 4.68 7.02 -4.31
C VAL A 461 4.33 6.56 -2.89
N LEU A 462 4.66 7.35 -1.87
CA LEU A 462 4.58 6.91 -0.48
C LEU A 462 3.13 6.76 0.01
N TYR A 463 2.29 7.75 -0.28
CA TYR A 463 0.88 7.80 0.12
C TYR A 463 -0.06 7.31 -0.97
N GLN A 464 0.45 6.91 -2.13
CA GLN A 464 -0.38 6.33 -3.19
C GLN A 464 -0.78 4.88 -2.88
N TYR A 465 -1.96 4.49 -3.34
CA TYR A 465 -2.45 3.12 -3.22
C TYR A 465 -1.65 2.15 -4.11
N PRO A 466 -1.35 0.96 -3.62
CA PRO A 466 -1.56 0.43 -2.26
C PRO A 466 -0.41 0.71 -1.28
N ASN A 467 0.56 1.57 -1.61
CA ASN A 467 1.84 1.69 -0.90
C ASN A 467 1.67 2.11 0.55
N GLY A 468 0.84 3.12 0.83
CA GLY A 468 0.62 3.62 2.19
C GLY A 468 0.26 2.48 3.16
N VAL A 469 -0.85 1.80 2.90
CA VAL A 469 -1.34 0.70 3.75
C VAL A 469 -0.36 -0.47 3.77
N THR A 470 0.21 -0.85 2.61
CA THR A 470 1.10 -2.01 2.52
C THR A 470 2.40 -1.83 3.28
N PHE A 471 3.10 -0.70 3.11
CA PHE A 471 4.44 -0.56 3.66
C PHE A 471 4.47 0.00 5.08
N PHE A 472 3.57 0.94 5.43
CA PHE A 472 3.41 1.34 6.82
C PHE A 472 2.76 0.23 7.66
N GLY A 473 1.78 -0.49 7.13
CA GLY A 473 1.22 -1.68 7.76
C GLY A 473 2.25 -2.79 7.93
N GLY A 474 3.08 -3.04 6.92
CA GLY A 474 4.22 -3.94 7.00
C GLY A 474 5.20 -3.54 8.11
N LEU A 475 5.52 -2.24 8.22
CA LEU A 475 6.38 -1.75 9.30
C LEU A 475 5.73 -1.92 10.67
N ALA A 476 4.42 -1.66 10.81
CA ALA A 476 3.67 -1.91 12.04
C ALA A 476 3.71 -3.38 12.44
N VAL A 477 3.65 -4.30 11.48
CA VAL A 477 3.81 -5.75 11.72
C VAL A 477 5.15 -6.06 12.38
N VAL A 478 6.26 -5.41 11.98
CA VAL A 478 7.57 -5.65 12.61
C VAL A 478 7.54 -5.39 14.11
N TYR A 479 6.82 -4.36 14.55
CA TYR A 479 6.66 -4.05 15.98
C TYR A 479 5.87 -5.11 16.76
N ILE A 480 5.07 -5.90 16.05
CA ILE A 480 4.25 -6.97 16.64
C ILE A 480 5.01 -8.31 16.70
N LEU A 481 5.99 -8.53 15.82
CA LEU A 481 6.71 -9.83 15.71
C LEU A 481 7.23 -10.38 17.03
N PRO A 482 7.80 -9.60 17.97
CA PRO A 482 8.24 -10.12 19.25
C PRO A 482 7.13 -10.76 20.09
N TYR A 483 5.91 -10.26 19.97
CA TYR A 483 4.75 -10.81 20.69
C TYR A 483 4.23 -12.11 20.05
N LEU A 484 4.48 -12.29 18.75
CA LEU A 484 4.08 -13.50 18.02
C LEU A 484 5.16 -14.60 18.05
N GLU A 485 6.39 -14.28 18.41
CA GLU A 485 7.52 -15.21 18.29
C GLU A 485 7.34 -16.53 19.03
N PRO A 486 6.85 -16.58 20.30
CA PRO A 486 6.65 -17.84 21.00
C PRO A 486 5.68 -18.78 20.27
N GLU A 487 4.54 -18.23 19.82
CA GLU A 487 3.55 -18.99 19.07
C GLU A 487 4.05 -19.36 17.66
N TRP A 488 4.87 -18.49 17.05
CA TRP A 488 5.45 -18.74 15.74
C TRP A 488 6.37 -19.94 15.71
N ILE A 489 7.23 -20.08 16.73
CA ILE A 489 8.17 -21.20 16.85
C ILE A 489 7.40 -22.52 16.91
N GLU A 490 6.33 -22.58 17.71
CA GLU A 490 5.50 -23.79 17.83
C GLU A 490 4.73 -24.06 16.54
N TYR A 491 4.13 -23.04 15.93
CA TYR A 491 3.43 -23.15 14.66
C TYR A 491 4.33 -23.64 13.53
N GLU A 492 5.56 -23.12 13.45
CA GLU A 492 6.55 -23.54 12.45
C GLU A 492 6.97 -25.01 12.69
N ARG A 493 7.20 -25.41 13.95
CA ARG A 493 7.53 -26.78 14.32
C ARG A 493 6.45 -27.78 13.90
N GLN A 494 5.20 -27.49 14.20
CA GLN A 494 4.06 -28.34 13.80
C GLN A 494 3.96 -28.50 12.29
N ARG A 495 4.21 -27.44 11.53
CA ARG A 495 4.19 -27.47 10.07
C ARG A 495 5.34 -28.28 9.49
N LEU A 496 6.53 -28.23 10.07
CA LEU A 496 7.69 -29.03 9.67
C LEU A 496 7.42 -30.52 9.93
N THR A 497 6.89 -30.88 11.09
CA THR A 497 6.53 -32.26 11.42
C THR A 497 5.49 -32.82 10.43
N LYS A 498 4.46 -32.05 10.08
CA LYS A 498 3.49 -32.44 9.05
C LYS A 498 4.12 -32.63 7.67
N GLN A 499 5.12 -31.81 7.32
CA GLN A 499 5.82 -31.92 6.04
C GLN A 499 6.68 -33.21 5.99
N GLU A 500 7.34 -33.57 7.09
CA GLU A 500 8.13 -34.81 7.21
C GLU A 500 7.24 -36.06 7.14
N ALA A 501 6.12 -36.05 7.88
CA ALA A 501 5.15 -37.14 7.84
C ALA A 501 4.62 -37.39 6.41
N LYS A 502 4.28 -36.32 5.69
CA LYS A 502 3.87 -36.43 4.27
C LYS A 502 4.96 -37.01 3.37
N LYS A 503 6.23 -36.69 3.62
CA LYS A 503 7.35 -37.27 2.86
C LYS A 503 7.53 -38.75 3.14
N ARG A 504 7.43 -39.17 4.43
CA ARG A 504 7.51 -40.58 4.82
C ARG A 504 6.39 -41.40 4.15
N LEU A 505 5.14 -40.90 4.19
CA LEU A 505 4.01 -41.54 3.55
C LEU A 505 4.19 -41.67 2.02
N LYS A 506 4.72 -40.65 1.34
CA LYS A 506 5.03 -40.75 -0.10
C LYS A 506 6.09 -41.81 -0.39
N ARG A 507 7.15 -41.90 0.43
CA ARG A 507 8.19 -42.92 0.26
C ARG A 507 7.61 -44.33 0.42
N ILE A 508 6.80 -44.56 1.46
CA ILE A 508 6.13 -45.85 1.71
C ILE A 508 5.25 -46.24 0.52
N LYS A 509 4.42 -45.31 0.00
CA LYS A 509 3.57 -45.56 -1.15
C LYS A 509 4.36 -45.85 -2.45
N THR A 510 5.55 -45.24 -2.61
CA THR A 510 6.42 -45.49 -3.76
C THR A 510 7.07 -46.86 -3.67
N ILE A 511 7.46 -47.29 -2.48
CA ILE A 511 8.03 -48.63 -2.23
C ILE A 511 6.95 -49.69 -2.47
N ALA A 512 5.75 -49.50 -1.90
CA ALA A 512 4.63 -50.43 -2.07
C ALA A 512 4.11 -50.57 -3.51
N LYS A 513 4.42 -49.63 -4.42
CA LYS A 513 4.12 -49.74 -5.85
C LYS A 513 5.21 -50.46 -6.67
N ARG A 514 6.37 -50.71 -6.07
CA ARG A 514 7.51 -51.35 -6.71
C ARG A 514 7.63 -52.83 -6.32
N VAL A 515 6.93 -53.22 -5.29
CA VAL A 515 6.68 -54.61 -4.86
C VAL A 515 5.34 -55.07 -5.44
#